data_f9b88cbcabcebada73e8cb13dc9c820a
#
_entry.id   f9b88cbcabcebada73e8cb13dc9c820a
#
_cell.length_a   1.000
_cell.length_b   1.000
_cell.length_c   1.000
_cell.angle_alpha   90.00
_cell.angle_beta   90.00
_cell.angle_gamma   90.00
#
_symmetry.space_group_name_H-M   'P 1'
#
loop_
_entity.id
_entity.type
_entity.pdbx_description
1 polymer ?
#
loop_
_entity_poly.entity_id
_entity_poly.type
_entity_poly.pdbx_seq_one_letter_code
_entity_poly.pdbx_strand_id
1 'polypeptide(L)'
;MCGIVGYVGKQKAAPLIIEGLKRLEHRGYDSAGVVLLRDGRFTVAKKIGRVASFEQEAVHHRLHGSHGMGHTRWATHGGVTDANAHPHLNSDGRIALIHNGVIENYAQTKNSSSAGTTRSVPRPTPKSCAI
;
A
#
# COMPACT_ATOMS: atom_id res chain seq x y z
N MET A 1 12.36 5.35 7.42
CA MET A 1 12.48 4.32 6.35
C MET A 1 11.26 3.43 6.43
N CYS A 2 10.69 3.06 5.31
CA CYS A 2 9.50 2.21 5.28
C CYS A 2 9.82 0.71 5.42
N GLY A 3 8.82 -0.12 5.75
CA GLY A 3 8.94 -1.57 5.81
C GLY A 3 8.00 -2.26 4.82
N ILE A 4 8.45 -3.34 4.20
CA ILE A 4 7.63 -4.18 3.31
C ILE A 4 7.66 -5.62 3.83
N VAL A 5 6.50 -6.26 3.83
CA VAL A 5 6.33 -7.67 4.13
C VAL A 5 5.51 -8.32 3.02
N GLY A 6 5.98 -9.43 2.48
CA GLY A 6 5.25 -10.24 1.50
C GLY A 6 5.06 -11.66 2.00
N TYR A 7 3.94 -12.27 1.67
CA TYR A 7 3.67 -13.66 1.95
C TYR A 7 2.97 -14.36 0.78
N VAL A 8 3.47 -15.54 0.43
CA VAL A 8 2.87 -16.47 -0.51
C VAL A 8 2.91 -17.86 0.11
N GLY A 9 1.78 -18.47 0.33
CA GLY A 9 1.73 -19.77 0.98
C GLY A 9 0.33 -20.33 1.15
N LYS A 10 0.19 -21.33 2.02
CA LYS A 10 -1.08 -22.02 2.26
C LYS A 10 -1.85 -21.47 3.49
N GLN A 11 -1.19 -20.70 4.33
CA GLN A 11 -1.80 -20.15 5.54
C GLN A 11 -2.52 -18.83 5.24
N LYS A 12 -3.32 -18.35 6.18
CA LYS A 12 -3.93 -17.02 6.13
C LYS A 12 -2.83 -15.96 6.14
N ALA A 13 -2.73 -15.18 5.06
CA ALA A 13 -1.66 -14.20 4.89
C ALA A 13 -1.78 -13.00 5.83
N ALA A 14 -3.00 -12.53 6.14
CA ALA A 14 -3.22 -11.33 6.93
C ALA A 14 -2.50 -11.34 8.29
N PRO A 15 -2.66 -12.36 9.16
CA PRO A 15 -1.99 -12.36 10.46
C PRO A 15 -0.46 -12.35 10.33
N LEU A 16 0.09 -13.08 9.37
CA LEU A 16 1.53 -13.17 9.16
C LEU A 16 2.12 -11.84 8.68
N ILE A 17 1.43 -11.18 7.76
CA ILE A 17 1.85 -9.87 7.24
C ILE A 17 1.75 -8.82 8.34
N ILE A 18 0.63 -8.76 9.08
CA ILE A 18 0.44 -7.78 10.17
C ILE A 18 1.50 -7.97 11.25
N GLU A 19 1.79 -9.20 11.66
CA GLU A 19 2.86 -9.48 12.63
C GLU A 19 4.23 -9.02 12.12
N GLY A 20 4.52 -9.26 10.82
CA GLY A 20 5.73 -8.77 10.19
C GLY A 20 5.81 -7.24 10.18
N LEU A 21 4.69 -6.55 9.90
CA LEU A 21 4.62 -5.10 9.92
C LEU A 21 4.82 -4.52 11.33
N LYS A 22 4.30 -5.18 12.39
CA LYS A 22 4.56 -4.80 13.78
C LYS A 22 6.05 -4.79 14.09
N ARG A 23 6.79 -5.78 13.62
CA ARG A 23 8.26 -5.85 13.80
C ARG A 23 9.00 -4.75 13.04
N LEU A 24 8.43 -4.25 11.94
CA LEU A 24 9.00 -3.19 11.13
C LEU A 24 8.48 -1.79 11.49
N GLU A 25 7.56 -1.65 12.46
CA GLU A 25 6.93 -0.39 12.80
C GLU A 25 7.93 0.70 13.22
N HIS A 26 9.05 0.31 13.84
CA HIS A 26 10.13 1.25 14.18
C HIS A 26 10.75 1.93 12.95
N ARG A 27 10.52 1.40 11.74
CA ARG A 27 10.98 1.97 10.47
C ARG A 27 9.97 2.92 9.82
N GLY A 28 8.70 2.89 10.24
CA GLY A 28 7.66 3.75 9.73
C GLY A 28 6.35 3.54 10.48
N TYR A 29 5.72 4.61 10.92
CA TYR A 29 4.50 4.58 11.73
C TYR A 29 3.46 5.62 11.31
N ASP A 30 3.65 6.27 10.15
CA ASP A 30 2.74 7.30 9.65
C ASP A 30 1.48 6.69 9.02
N SER A 31 1.63 5.53 8.39
CA SER A 31 0.52 4.74 7.90
C SER A 31 0.92 3.28 7.72
N ALA A 32 -0.06 2.39 7.75
CA ALA A 32 0.08 0.98 7.42
C ALA A 32 -0.99 0.55 6.42
N GLY A 33 -0.69 -0.49 5.63
CA GLY A 33 -1.67 -1.07 4.75
C GLY A 33 -1.28 -2.46 4.28
N VAL A 34 -2.29 -3.22 3.89
CA VAL A 34 -2.16 -4.60 3.43
C VAL A 34 -3.05 -4.80 2.21
N VAL A 35 -2.56 -5.55 1.25
CA VAL A 35 -3.34 -6.09 0.14
C VAL A 35 -3.26 -7.61 0.15
N LEU A 36 -4.40 -8.25 0.01
CA LEU A 36 -4.51 -9.70 -0.10
C LEU A 36 -5.15 -10.09 -1.41
N LEU A 37 -4.65 -11.18 -1.99
CA LEU A 37 -5.22 -11.81 -3.17
C LEU A 37 -6.07 -13.02 -2.76
N ARG A 38 -7.33 -13.01 -3.19
CA ARG A 38 -8.25 -14.14 -3.08
C ARG A 38 -9.11 -14.26 -4.32
N ASP A 39 -9.19 -15.44 -4.88
CA ASP A 39 -10.05 -15.76 -6.03
C ASP A 39 -9.87 -14.76 -7.21
N GLY A 40 -8.62 -14.37 -7.47
CA GLY A 40 -8.25 -13.43 -8.53
C GLY A 40 -8.60 -11.96 -8.24
N ARG A 41 -9.01 -11.62 -7.02
CA ARG A 41 -9.37 -10.26 -6.61
C ARG A 41 -8.51 -9.77 -5.46
N PHE A 42 -8.17 -8.49 -5.48
CA PHE A 42 -7.48 -7.83 -4.39
C PHE A 42 -8.46 -7.24 -3.38
N THR A 43 -8.17 -7.47 -2.11
CA THR A 43 -8.79 -6.75 -0.98
C THR A 43 -7.71 -5.91 -0.33
N VAL A 44 -7.95 -4.61 -0.20
CA VAL A 44 -7.00 -3.65 0.36
C VAL A 44 -7.58 -3.03 1.62
N ALA A 45 -6.78 -2.94 2.66
CA ALA A 45 -7.06 -2.13 3.85
C ALA A 45 -5.85 -1.24 4.11
N LYS A 46 -6.10 0.05 4.39
CA LYS A 46 -5.09 1.06 4.68
C LYS A 46 -5.57 1.98 5.78
N LYS A 47 -4.63 2.41 6.63
CA LYS A 47 -4.93 3.35 7.72
C LYS A 47 -3.74 4.24 8.02
N ILE A 48 -3.98 5.52 8.25
CA ILE A 48 -2.99 6.39 8.88
C ILE A 48 -2.75 5.97 10.33
N GLY A 49 -1.52 6.16 10.81
CA GLY A 49 -1.11 5.82 12.16
C GLY A 49 -0.40 4.48 12.26
N ARG A 50 -0.29 4.01 13.48
CA ARG A 50 0.47 2.80 13.83
C ARG A 50 -0.19 1.52 13.34
N VAL A 51 0.60 0.45 13.23
CA VAL A 51 0.12 -0.89 12.83
C VAL A 51 -0.96 -1.41 13.76
N ALA A 52 -0.91 -1.08 15.06
CA ALA A 52 -1.95 -1.45 16.01
C ALA A 52 -3.33 -0.83 15.66
N SER A 53 -3.36 0.43 15.22
CA SER A 53 -4.60 1.09 14.75
C SER A 53 -5.10 0.47 13.44
N PHE A 54 -4.17 0.13 12.54
CA PHE A 54 -4.47 -0.58 11.31
C PHE A 54 -5.04 -1.98 11.56
N GLU A 55 -4.54 -2.72 12.55
CA GLU A 55 -5.01 -4.06 12.89
C GLU A 55 -6.49 -4.06 13.31
N GLN A 56 -6.91 -3.06 14.06
CA GLN A 56 -8.33 -2.89 14.41
C GLN A 56 -9.20 -2.67 13.17
N GLU A 57 -8.75 -1.85 12.23
CA GLU A 57 -9.42 -1.61 10.96
C GLU A 57 -9.43 -2.85 10.07
N ALA A 58 -8.33 -3.60 10.04
CA ALA A 58 -8.18 -4.82 9.24
C ALA A 58 -9.23 -5.90 9.57
N VAL A 59 -9.71 -5.97 10.81
CA VAL A 59 -10.79 -6.85 11.23
C VAL A 59 -12.09 -6.50 10.51
N HIS A 60 -12.41 -5.22 10.38
CA HIS A 60 -13.61 -4.75 9.67
C HIS A 60 -13.56 -5.07 8.17
N HIS A 61 -12.39 -5.00 7.57
CA HIS A 61 -12.21 -5.30 6.14
C HIS A 61 -12.24 -6.79 5.77
N ARG A 62 -12.43 -7.70 6.75
CA ARG A 62 -12.49 -9.15 6.51
C ARG A 62 -11.36 -9.64 5.60
N LEU A 63 -10.14 -9.26 5.92
CA LEU A 63 -8.96 -9.60 5.13
C LEU A 63 -8.76 -11.11 5.06
N HIS A 64 -9.10 -11.71 3.93
CA HIS A 64 -8.94 -13.13 3.65
C HIS A 64 -8.11 -13.34 2.39
N GLY A 65 -7.16 -14.26 2.45
CA GLY A 65 -6.30 -14.64 1.34
C GLY A 65 -5.08 -15.38 1.85
N SER A 66 -4.44 -16.11 0.96
CA SER A 66 -3.20 -16.87 1.21
C SER A 66 -1.97 -16.22 0.61
N HIS A 67 -2.16 -15.13 -0.13
CA HIS A 67 -1.10 -14.36 -0.76
C HIS A 67 -1.34 -12.87 -0.51
N GLY A 68 -0.30 -12.12 -0.28
CA GLY A 68 -0.44 -10.69 -0.12
C GLY A 68 0.84 -9.99 0.28
N MET A 69 0.74 -8.69 0.44
CA MET A 69 1.83 -7.84 0.88
C MET A 69 1.32 -6.69 1.74
N GLY A 70 2.19 -6.21 2.60
CA GLY A 70 1.92 -5.11 3.51
C GLY A 70 3.07 -4.13 3.57
N HIS A 71 2.76 -2.92 4.02
CA HIS A 71 3.67 -1.80 4.07
C HIS A 71 3.47 -0.97 5.32
N THR A 72 4.58 -0.50 5.91
CA THR A 72 4.60 0.59 6.89
C THR A 72 5.31 1.77 6.28
N ARG A 73 4.69 2.96 6.35
CA ARG A 73 5.19 4.18 5.71
C ARG A 73 5.84 5.12 6.72
N TRP A 74 6.98 5.67 6.33
CA TRP A 74 7.55 6.89 6.84
C TRP A 74 7.43 7.97 5.76
N ALA A 75 6.54 8.93 5.96
CA ALA A 75 6.24 9.93 4.94
C ALA A 75 7.36 10.97 4.87
N THR A 76 8.24 10.83 3.90
CA THR A 76 9.25 11.86 3.56
C THR A 76 8.68 12.90 2.60
N HIS A 77 7.70 12.52 1.78
CA HIS A 77 7.04 13.37 0.80
C HIS A 77 5.54 13.04 0.73
N GLY A 78 4.73 14.06 0.45
CA GLY A 78 3.29 13.92 0.39
C GLY A 78 2.61 13.91 1.77
N GLY A 79 1.32 14.21 1.80
CA GLY A 79 0.54 14.19 3.02
C GLY A 79 0.37 12.78 3.59
N VAL A 80 0.27 12.69 4.93
CA VAL A 80 -0.12 11.45 5.60
C VAL A 80 -1.64 11.32 5.48
N THR A 81 -2.08 10.54 4.51
CA THR A 81 -3.50 10.25 4.24
C THR A 81 -3.66 8.78 3.88
N ASP A 82 -4.86 8.22 4.09
CA ASP A 82 -5.15 6.83 3.69
C ASP A 82 -5.02 6.64 2.18
N ALA A 83 -5.32 7.67 1.37
CA ALA A 83 -5.15 7.61 -0.08
C ALA A 83 -3.68 7.44 -0.50
N ASN A 84 -2.77 8.08 0.24
CA ASN A 84 -1.33 8.04 -0.03
C ASN A 84 -0.63 6.87 0.66
N ALA A 85 -1.32 6.11 1.50
CA ALA A 85 -0.79 4.90 2.09
C ALA A 85 -0.68 3.78 1.05
N HIS A 86 0.37 2.96 1.16
CA HIS A 86 0.52 1.75 0.36
C HIS A 86 -0.31 0.58 0.94
N PRO A 87 -0.68 -0.39 0.10
CA PRO A 87 -0.43 -0.53 -1.32
C PRO A 87 -1.34 0.33 -2.21
N HIS A 88 -0.93 0.53 -3.47
CA HIS A 88 -1.74 1.15 -4.50
C HIS A 88 -2.26 0.10 -5.50
N LEU A 89 -3.47 0.30 -5.99
CA LEU A 89 -4.03 -0.51 -7.08
C LEU A 89 -4.02 0.29 -8.38
N ASN A 90 -3.87 -0.38 -9.52
CA ASN A 90 -4.14 0.21 -10.81
C ASN A 90 -5.66 0.43 -11.02
N SER A 91 -6.04 1.08 -12.12
CA SER A 91 -7.43 1.43 -12.43
C SER A 91 -8.39 0.24 -12.48
N ASP A 92 -7.90 -0.91 -12.91
CA ASP A 92 -8.72 -2.13 -13.07
C ASP A 92 -8.73 -2.98 -11.79
N GLY A 93 -7.96 -2.62 -10.77
CA GLY A 93 -7.81 -3.40 -9.55
C GLY A 93 -7.08 -4.74 -9.75
N ARG A 94 -6.34 -4.91 -10.86
CA ARG A 94 -5.67 -6.17 -11.22
C ARG A 94 -4.18 -6.20 -10.89
N ILE A 95 -3.62 -5.05 -10.55
CA ILE A 95 -2.22 -4.90 -10.15
C ILE A 95 -2.20 -4.17 -8.81
N ALA A 96 -1.49 -4.74 -7.85
CA ALA A 96 -1.20 -4.10 -6.57
C ALA A 96 0.30 -3.81 -6.49
N LEU A 97 0.65 -2.59 -6.08
CA LEU A 97 2.02 -2.12 -6.03
C LEU A 97 2.37 -1.55 -4.65
N ILE A 98 3.51 -1.93 -4.17
CA ILE A 98 4.22 -1.27 -3.08
C ILE A 98 5.60 -0.86 -3.61
N HIS A 99 6.01 0.36 -3.35
CA HIS A 99 7.32 0.84 -3.74
C HIS A 99 7.95 1.63 -2.60
N ASN A 100 9.19 1.32 -2.31
CA ASN A 100 9.99 1.96 -1.27
C ASN A 100 11.18 2.65 -1.95
N GLY A 101 11.02 3.92 -2.29
CA GLY A 101 12.04 4.67 -3.03
C GLY A 101 11.50 5.97 -3.61
N VAL A 102 12.32 6.68 -4.35
CA VAL A 102 11.98 7.93 -5.05
C VAL A 102 12.04 7.68 -6.57
N ILE A 103 11.01 8.11 -7.29
CA ILE A 103 11.01 8.08 -8.76
C ILE A 103 11.68 9.37 -9.25
N GLU A 104 12.95 9.27 -9.63
CA GLU A 104 13.78 10.45 -10.00
C GLU A 104 13.23 11.21 -11.20
N ASN A 105 12.72 10.48 -12.21
CA ASN A 105 12.14 11.06 -13.42
C ASN A 105 10.62 11.27 -13.34
N TYR A 106 10.09 11.44 -12.14
CA TYR A 106 8.65 11.57 -11.85
C TYR A 106 7.95 12.61 -12.74
N ALA A 107 8.54 13.79 -12.91
CA ALA A 107 7.93 14.89 -13.68
C ALA A 107 7.76 14.52 -15.16
N GLN A 108 8.75 13.85 -15.76
CA GLN A 108 8.69 13.39 -17.15
C GLN A 108 7.65 12.27 -17.31
N THR A 109 7.67 11.28 -16.41
CA THR A 109 6.73 10.15 -16.43
C THR A 109 5.29 10.63 -16.26
N LYS A 110 5.04 11.60 -15.39
CA LYS A 110 3.72 12.20 -15.20
C LYS A 110 3.19 12.87 -16.47
N ASN A 111 4.03 13.65 -17.16
CA ASN A 111 3.64 14.34 -18.38
C ASN A 111 3.35 13.35 -19.51
N SER A 112 4.12 12.28 -19.62
CA SER A 112 3.88 11.21 -20.60
C SER A 112 2.59 10.43 -20.32
N SER A 113 2.27 10.18 -19.05
CA SER A 113 1.04 9.48 -18.66
C SER A 113 -0.22 10.34 -18.84
N SER A 114 -0.10 11.67 -18.80
CA SER A 114 -1.23 12.58 -19.05
C SER A 114 -1.54 12.75 -20.53
N ALA A 115 -0.62 12.41 -21.42
CA ALA A 115 -0.82 12.42 -22.87
C ALA A 115 -1.50 11.15 -23.41
N GLY A 116 -1.47 10.05 -22.65
CA GLY A 116 -2.17 8.80 -22.97
C GLY A 116 -3.47 8.69 -22.17
N THR A 117 -4.61 8.74 -22.85
CA THR A 117 -5.95 8.64 -22.29
C THR A 117 -6.14 7.34 -21.51
N THR A 118 -5.84 7.32 -20.23
CA THR A 118 -6.38 6.33 -19.31
C THR A 118 -7.37 7.02 -18.39
N ARG A 119 -8.62 6.55 -18.41
CA ARG A 119 -9.75 7.04 -17.61
C ARG A 119 -9.35 7.26 -16.14
N SER A 120 -9.76 8.38 -15.64
CA SER A 120 -9.51 8.95 -14.33
C SER A 120 -9.62 7.96 -13.16
N VAL A 121 -8.48 7.55 -12.67
CA VAL A 121 -8.31 7.23 -11.24
C VAL A 121 -8.11 8.58 -10.52
N PRO A 122 -8.61 8.76 -9.28
CA PRO A 122 -8.26 9.92 -8.49
C PRO A 122 -6.73 10.06 -8.50
N ARG A 123 -6.25 11.16 -9.09
CA ARG A 123 -4.80 11.37 -9.25
C ARG A 123 -4.18 11.43 -7.87
N PRO A 124 -3.22 10.57 -7.54
CA PRO A 124 -2.38 10.86 -6.40
C PRO A 124 -1.77 12.24 -6.65
N THR A 125 -1.89 13.12 -5.66
CA THR A 125 -1.29 14.44 -5.77
C THR A 125 0.20 14.30 -6.08
N PRO A 126 0.82 15.23 -6.84
CA PRO A 126 2.21 15.11 -7.31
C PRO A 126 3.25 14.82 -6.24
N LYS A 127 2.89 15.00 -5.00
CA LYS A 127 3.75 14.80 -3.82
C LYS A 127 3.62 13.41 -3.17
N SER A 128 2.75 12.52 -3.69
CA SER A 128 2.51 11.19 -3.10
C SER A 128 3.33 10.06 -3.71
N CYS A 129 4.12 10.33 -4.74
CA CYS A 129 5.03 9.36 -5.35
C CYS A 129 6.46 9.44 -4.82
N ALA A 130 6.66 10.11 -3.71
CA ALA A 130 7.88 9.93 -2.96
C ALA A 130 7.64 8.82 -1.94
N ILE A 131 8.14 7.73 -2.25
CA ILE A 131 8.04 6.46 -1.54
C ILE A 131 9.29 6.28 -0.72
#